data_3c1a170e0172fd3f63bb35413b52d920
#
_entry.id   3c1a170e0172fd3f63bb35413b52d920
#
_cell.length_a   1.000
_cell.length_b   1.000
_cell.length_c   1.000
_cell.angle_alpha   90.00
_cell.angle_beta   90.00
_cell.angle_gamma   90.00
#
_symmetry.space_group_name_H-M   'P 1'
#
loop_
_entity.id
_entity.type
_entity.pdbx_description
1 polymer ?
#
loop_
_entity_poly.entity_id
_entity_poly.type
_entity_poly.pdbx_seq_one_letter_code
_entity_poly.pdbx_strand_id
1 'polypeptide(L)'
;MEIVTKIAPIGLALIMLGLGLGLSVKDFTRVIRNPKDFLIGITCQLILLPIVAYILVLILRLPIEIALGLMIIAAAPGGVTSNVLTKFADGDVALSISLTAVGSLISIISVPFIVFTSAGMLGVTEMSTDITMTGIALKMALVVTVPVIIGMVIRGFAENFISSNINIVNRTTSLLFVIVFAAIWIEERENIFNYLAQAGIAVLVLNIVMMILAFYIAKAFATGVAQRKCISLECGLQNGTLAVFVATQIFNDVAYMIPTAAYALVMYITGFIFIYILRRSS
;
A
#
# COMPACT_ATOMS: atom_id res chain seq x y z
N MET A 1 -2.68 13.42 17.09
CA MET A 1 -2.18 12.05 17.41
C MET A 1 -3.26 11.15 18.00
N GLU A 2 -4.03 11.58 19.00
CA GLU A 2 -5.00 10.71 19.68
C GLU A 2 -6.14 10.22 18.76
N ILE A 3 -6.63 11.05 17.86
CA ILE A 3 -7.66 10.70 16.88
C ILE A 3 -7.11 9.68 15.89
N VAL A 4 -5.92 9.93 15.34
CA VAL A 4 -5.29 9.05 14.34
C VAL A 4 -4.99 7.66 14.92
N THR A 5 -4.41 7.60 16.13
CA THR A 5 -4.07 6.33 16.78
C THR A 5 -5.28 5.45 17.09
N LYS A 6 -6.45 6.07 17.36
CA LYS A 6 -7.70 5.36 17.63
C LYS A 6 -8.46 4.98 16.34
N ILE A 7 -8.50 5.90 15.35
CA ILE A 7 -9.29 5.70 14.12
C ILE A 7 -8.56 4.82 13.10
N ALA A 8 -7.24 4.95 12.96
CA ALA A 8 -6.49 4.24 11.93
C ALA A 8 -6.61 2.70 12.03
N PRO A 9 -6.51 2.05 13.20
CA PRO A 9 -6.68 0.60 13.31
C PRO A 9 -8.08 0.13 12.92
N ILE A 10 -9.12 0.87 13.38
CA ILE A 10 -10.52 0.54 13.09
C ILE A 10 -10.81 0.74 11.61
N GLY A 11 -10.39 1.88 11.07
CA GLY A 11 -10.52 2.20 9.65
C GLY A 11 -9.83 1.15 8.77
N LEU A 12 -8.60 0.77 9.13
CA LEU A 12 -7.87 -0.28 8.42
C LEU A 12 -8.60 -1.62 8.50
N ALA A 13 -9.08 -2.04 9.68
CA ALA A 13 -9.82 -3.30 9.82
C ALA A 13 -11.09 -3.33 8.95
N LEU A 14 -11.85 -2.23 8.90
CA LEU A 14 -13.05 -2.12 8.06
C LEU A 14 -12.69 -2.11 6.56
N ILE A 15 -11.62 -1.45 6.17
CA ILE A 15 -11.10 -1.47 4.79
C ILE A 15 -10.66 -2.89 4.41
N MET A 16 -9.98 -3.61 5.32
CA MET A 16 -9.56 -4.99 5.09
C MET A 16 -10.74 -5.96 5.06
N LEU A 17 -11.77 -5.73 5.86
CA LEU A 17 -13.03 -6.46 5.76
C LEU A 17 -13.67 -6.27 4.37
N GLY A 18 -13.74 -5.03 3.90
CA GLY A 18 -14.22 -4.70 2.55
C GLY A 18 -13.42 -5.37 1.45
N LEU A 19 -12.08 -5.41 1.59
CA LEU A 19 -11.21 -6.18 0.69
C LEU A 19 -11.61 -7.65 0.70
N GLY A 20 -11.76 -8.27 1.88
CA GLY A 20 -12.16 -9.67 2.03
C GLY A 20 -13.52 -9.97 1.39
N LEU A 21 -14.51 -9.08 1.52
CA LEU A 21 -15.80 -9.19 0.81
C LEU A 21 -15.64 -9.17 -0.71
N GLY A 22 -14.59 -8.53 -1.22
CA GLY A 22 -14.23 -8.52 -2.65
C GLY A 22 -13.51 -9.78 -3.13
N LEU A 23 -12.93 -10.58 -2.22
CA LEU A 23 -12.05 -11.71 -2.54
C LEU A 23 -12.78 -13.04 -2.57
N SER A 24 -12.30 -13.92 -3.45
CA SER A 24 -12.71 -15.32 -3.54
C SER A 24 -11.48 -16.24 -3.53
N VAL A 25 -11.67 -17.53 -3.24
CA VAL A 25 -10.60 -18.54 -3.31
C VAL A 25 -9.97 -18.59 -4.71
N LYS A 26 -10.74 -18.25 -5.76
CA LYS A 26 -10.24 -18.21 -7.15
C LYS A 26 -9.12 -17.20 -7.35
N ASP A 27 -9.13 -16.09 -6.61
CA ASP A 27 -8.11 -15.04 -6.70
C ASP A 27 -6.74 -15.54 -6.21
N PHE A 28 -6.72 -16.45 -5.24
CA PHE A 28 -5.51 -17.11 -4.74
C PHE A 28 -5.07 -18.27 -5.66
N THR A 29 -6.02 -19.07 -6.16
CA THR A 29 -5.68 -20.19 -7.06
C THR A 29 -5.17 -19.70 -8.42
N ARG A 30 -5.56 -18.49 -8.85
CA ARG A 30 -5.04 -17.83 -10.05
C ARG A 30 -3.53 -17.62 -9.98
N VAL A 31 -3.01 -17.25 -8.81
CA VAL A 31 -1.57 -17.07 -8.57
C VAL A 31 -0.80 -18.37 -8.87
N ILE A 32 -1.36 -19.51 -8.47
CA ILE A 32 -0.75 -20.83 -8.70
C ILE A 32 -0.82 -21.21 -10.18
N ARG A 33 -1.91 -20.88 -10.86
CA ARG A 33 -2.11 -21.25 -12.28
C ARG A 33 -1.33 -20.37 -13.25
N ASN A 34 -1.17 -19.08 -12.94
CA ASN A 34 -0.47 -18.08 -13.75
C ASN A 34 0.56 -17.31 -12.90
N PRO A 35 1.62 -17.99 -12.41
CA PRO A 35 2.52 -17.40 -11.43
C PRO A 35 3.42 -16.31 -12.00
N LYS A 36 3.68 -16.32 -13.31
CA LYS A 36 4.68 -15.45 -13.95
C LYS A 36 4.43 -13.97 -13.69
N ASP A 37 3.26 -13.46 -14.07
CA ASP A 37 2.93 -12.03 -13.95
C ASP A 37 2.78 -11.63 -12.48
N PHE A 38 2.24 -12.55 -11.66
CA PHE A 38 2.15 -12.35 -10.22
C PHE A 38 3.54 -12.23 -9.59
N LEU A 39 4.48 -13.13 -9.89
CA LEU A 39 5.84 -13.10 -9.35
C LEU A 39 6.58 -11.83 -9.76
N ILE A 40 6.41 -11.36 -11.00
CA ILE A 40 6.98 -10.08 -11.43
C ILE A 40 6.41 -8.93 -10.59
N GLY A 41 5.09 -8.85 -10.45
CA GLY A 41 4.43 -7.79 -9.69
C GLY A 41 4.83 -7.79 -8.21
N ILE A 42 4.76 -8.95 -7.55
CA ILE A 42 5.08 -9.07 -6.12
C ILE A 42 6.57 -8.80 -5.84
N THR A 43 7.47 -9.20 -6.75
CA THR A 43 8.91 -8.90 -6.63
C THR A 43 9.18 -7.41 -6.79
N CYS A 44 8.54 -6.75 -7.76
CA CYS A 44 8.65 -5.29 -7.90
C CYS A 44 8.14 -4.56 -6.65
N GLN A 45 7.08 -5.05 -6.04
CA GLN A 45 6.44 -4.41 -4.89
C GLN A 45 7.16 -4.67 -3.57
N LEU A 46 7.51 -5.93 -3.27
CA LEU A 46 8.08 -6.31 -1.97
C LEU A 46 9.61 -6.19 -1.90
N ILE A 47 10.30 -6.19 -3.03
CA ILE A 47 11.75 -6.16 -3.08
C ILE A 47 12.26 -4.88 -3.73
N LEU A 48 11.85 -4.61 -4.97
CA LEU A 48 12.39 -3.48 -5.72
C LEU A 48 11.98 -2.14 -5.11
N LEU A 49 10.72 -1.99 -4.72
CA LEU A 49 10.22 -0.73 -4.15
C LEU A 49 10.93 -0.35 -2.85
N PRO A 50 11.09 -1.23 -1.83
CA PRO A 50 11.91 -0.90 -0.65
C PRO A 50 13.38 -0.61 -0.97
N ILE A 51 13.99 -1.32 -1.92
CA ILE A 51 15.37 -1.05 -2.35
C ILE A 51 15.48 0.35 -2.95
N VAL A 52 14.59 0.72 -3.86
CA VAL A 52 14.60 2.06 -4.47
C VAL A 52 14.35 3.14 -3.43
N ALA A 53 13.42 2.91 -2.49
CA ALA A 53 13.18 3.82 -1.38
C ALA A 53 14.43 4.02 -0.53
N TYR A 54 15.11 2.94 -0.16
CA TYR A 54 16.35 3.00 0.62
C TYR A 54 17.46 3.75 -0.11
N ILE A 55 17.64 3.50 -1.41
CA ILE A 55 18.60 4.25 -2.25
C ILE A 55 18.27 5.74 -2.25
N LEU A 56 16.98 6.11 -2.38
CA LEU A 56 16.56 7.51 -2.33
C LEU A 56 16.83 8.15 -0.97
N VAL A 57 16.61 7.41 0.13
CA VAL A 57 16.94 7.86 1.50
C VAL A 57 18.43 8.26 1.57
N LEU A 58 19.31 7.42 1.05
CA LEU A 58 20.77 7.66 1.08
C LEU A 58 21.18 8.83 0.16
N ILE A 59 20.63 8.89 -1.06
CA ILE A 59 20.97 9.94 -2.03
C ILE A 59 20.49 11.31 -1.53
N LEU A 60 19.24 11.38 -1.04
CA LEU A 60 18.64 12.65 -0.60
C LEU A 60 19.03 13.03 0.82
N ARG A 61 19.72 12.15 1.56
CA ARG A 61 20.15 12.35 2.95
C ARG A 61 18.97 12.80 3.83
N LEU A 62 17.87 12.07 3.74
CA LEU A 62 16.64 12.41 4.44
C LEU A 62 16.83 12.38 5.96
N PRO A 63 16.18 13.27 6.74
CA PRO A 63 16.06 13.13 8.18
C PRO A 63 15.51 11.76 8.54
N ILE A 64 15.89 11.23 9.69
CA ILE A 64 15.61 9.84 10.07
C ILE A 64 14.13 9.51 10.10
N GLU A 65 13.31 10.45 10.59
CA GLU A 65 11.86 10.31 10.68
C GLU A 65 11.24 10.18 9.28
N ILE A 66 11.68 11.05 8.36
CA ILE A 66 11.23 11.03 6.96
C ILE A 66 11.75 9.77 6.24
N ALA A 67 12.99 9.38 6.50
CA ALA A 67 13.60 8.17 5.93
C ALA A 67 12.81 6.91 6.31
N LEU A 68 12.53 6.72 7.61
CA LEU A 68 11.77 5.57 8.09
C LEU A 68 10.31 5.62 7.65
N GLY A 69 9.68 6.80 7.65
CA GLY A 69 8.34 6.96 7.10
C GLY A 69 8.26 6.59 5.61
N LEU A 70 9.29 6.94 4.82
CA LEU A 70 9.39 6.52 3.41
C LEU A 70 9.58 5.01 3.28
N MET A 71 10.35 4.39 4.15
CA MET A 71 10.52 2.94 4.19
C MET A 71 9.24 2.21 4.58
N ILE A 72 8.46 2.77 5.52
CA ILE A 72 7.16 2.20 5.92
C ILE A 72 6.18 2.18 4.75
N ILE A 73 6.02 3.30 4.03
CA ILE A 73 5.10 3.33 2.87
C ILE A 73 5.62 2.47 1.72
N ALA A 74 6.93 2.39 1.53
CA ALA A 74 7.54 1.53 0.52
C ALA A 74 7.44 0.03 0.85
N ALA A 75 7.36 -0.33 2.14
CA ALA A 75 7.13 -1.71 2.58
C ALA A 75 5.65 -2.12 2.50
N ALA A 76 4.73 -1.16 2.48
CA ALA A 76 3.29 -1.45 2.41
C ALA A 76 2.92 -2.14 1.10
N PRO A 77 1.93 -3.06 1.09
CA PRO A 77 1.43 -3.68 -0.12
C PRO A 77 0.59 -2.68 -0.94
N GLY A 78 0.16 -3.07 -2.14
CA GLY A 78 -0.78 -2.30 -2.94
C GLY A 78 -2.09 -2.00 -2.22
N GLY A 79 -2.69 -0.86 -2.51
CA GLY A 79 -3.96 -0.44 -1.92
C GLY A 79 -5.17 -0.96 -2.72
N VAL A 80 -6.33 -1.09 -2.07
CA VAL A 80 -7.58 -1.51 -2.74
C VAL A 80 -7.93 -0.60 -3.94
N THR A 81 -7.53 0.66 -3.89
CA THR A 81 -7.75 1.63 -4.96
C THR A 81 -6.95 1.33 -6.23
N SER A 82 -5.85 0.56 -6.15
CA SER A 82 -5.10 0.12 -7.32
C SER A 82 -5.96 -0.72 -8.26
N ASN A 83 -6.86 -1.55 -7.72
CA ASN A 83 -7.80 -2.36 -8.51
C ASN A 83 -8.71 -1.48 -9.37
N VAL A 84 -9.18 -0.36 -8.82
CA VAL A 84 -10.06 0.59 -9.52
C VAL A 84 -9.28 1.33 -10.61
N LEU A 85 -8.07 1.81 -10.29
CA LEU A 85 -7.24 2.51 -11.26
C LEU A 85 -6.73 1.56 -12.37
N THR A 86 -6.43 0.31 -12.04
CA THR A 86 -6.11 -0.73 -13.02
C THR A 86 -7.27 -0.95 -14.01
N LYS A 87 -8.52 -0.95 -13.52
CA LYS A 87 -9.70 -1.00 -14.40
C LYS A 87 -9.78 0.22 -15.32
N PHE A 88 -9.53 1.42 -14.79
CA PHE A 88 -9.54 2.64 -15.62
C PHE A 88 -8.39 2.68 -16.64
N ALA A 89 -7.30 1.98 -16.39
CA ALA A 89 -6.18 1.83 -17.32
C ALA A 89 -6.39 0.76 -18.40
N ASP A 90 -7.51 0.02 -18.38
CA ASP A 90 -7.72 -1.21 -19.14
C ASP A 90 -6.62 -2.26 -18.86
N GLY A 91 -6.22 -2.36 -17.57
CA GLY A 91 -5.25 -3.32 -17.07
C GLY A 91 -5.90 -4.63 -16.61
N ASP A 92 -5.08 -5.60 -16.20
CA ASP A 92 -5.53 -6.89 -15.66
C ASP A 92 -6.00 -6.72 -14.20
N VAL A 93 -7.30 -6.45 -14.03
CA VAL A 93 -7.93 -6.26 -12.71
C VAL A 93 -7.83 -7.50 -11.84
N ALA A 94 -7.88 -8.70 -12.43
CA ALA A 94 -7.81 -9.92 -11.64
C ALA A 94 -6.38 -10.19 -11.13
N LEU A 95 -5.36 -9.79 -11.88
CA LEU A 95 -3.97 -9.76 -11.39
C LEU A 95 -3.82 -8.74 -10.27
N SER A 96 -4.37 -7.54 -10.42
CA SER A 96 -4.36 -6.47 -9.40
C SER A 96 -4.97 -6.96 -8.08
N ILE A 97 -6.16 -7.56 -8.13
CA ILE A 97 -6.83 -8.15 -6.95
C ILE A 97 -5.95 -9.21 -6.30
N SER A 98 -5.33 -10.10 -7.09
CA SER A 98 -4.46 -11.15 -6.56
C SER A 98 -3.19 -10.58 -5.91
N LEU A 99 -2.56 -9.56 -6.51
CA LEU A 99 -1.38 -8.89 -5.96
C LEU A 99 -1.70 -8.17 -4.64
N THR A 100 -2.79 -7.41 -4.61
CA THR A 100 -3.25 -6.71 -3.39
C THR A 100 -3.59 -7.70 -2.28
N ALA A 101 -4.33 -8.79 -2.60
CA ALA A 101 -4.76 -9.77 -1.62
C ALA A 101 -3.59 -10.54 -0.99
N VAL A 102 -2.77 -11.16 -1.84
CA VAL A 102 -1.63 -11.96 -1.38
C VAL A 102 -0.54 -11.05 -0.80
N GLY A 103 -0.32 -9.88 -1.41
CA GLY A 103 0.60 -8.87 -0.90
C GLY A 103 0.23 -8.42 0.52
N SER A 104 -1.07 -8.18 0.78
CA SER A 104 -1.54 -7.83 2.13
C SER A 104 -1.29 -8.92 3.16
N LEU A 105 -1.40 -10.19 2.79
CA LEU A 105 -1.07 -11.31 3.69
C LEU A 105 0.45 -11.44 3.92
N ILE A 106 1.25 -11.30 2.87
CA ILE A 106 2.72 -11.33 2.99
C ILE A 106 3.21 -10.13 3.81
N SER A 107 2.54 -8.99 3.72
CA SER A 107 2.92 -7.76 4.43
C SER A 107 2.99 -7.90 5.95
N ILE A 108 2.27 -8.86 6.52
CA ILE A 108 2.31 -9.17 7.96
C ILE A 108 3.74 -9.49 8.42
N ILE A 109 4.50 -10.13 7.56
CA ILE A 109 5.90 -10.49 7.82
C ILE A 109 6.86 -9.49 7.15
N SER A 110 6.60 -9.13 5.88
CA SER A 110 7.54 -8.31 5.12
C SER A 110 7.62 -6.87 5.62
N VAL A 111 6.50 -6.26 6.05
CA VAL A 111 6.53 -4.88 6.54
C VAL A 111 7.34 -4.75 7.82
N PRO A 112 7.08 -5.51 8.91
CA PRO A 112 7.93 -5.44 10.09
C PRO A 112 9.39 -5.74 9.76
N PHE A 113 9.67 -6.77 8.95
CA PHE A 113 11.03 -7.12 8.55
C PHE A 113 11.75 -5.95 7.86
N ILE A 114 11.12 -5.33 6.84
CA ILE A 114 11.71 -4.22 6.09
C ILE A 114 11.93 -3.01 7.01
N VAL A 115 10.94 -2.65 7.83
CA VAL A 115 11.01 -1.47 8.71
C VAL A 115 12.09 -1.63 9.77
N PHE A 116 12.14 -2.77 10.47
CA PHE A 116 13.15 -3.01 11.49
C PHE A 116 14.57 -3.13 10.90
N THR A 117 14.71 -3.79 9.75
CA THR A 117 15.99 -3.88 9.04
C THR A 117 16.47 -2.49 8.60
N SER A 118 15.58 -1.68 8.02
CA SER A 118 15.90 -0.31 7.60
C SER A 118 16.27 0.58 8.78
N ALA A 119 15.56 0.47 9.91
CA ALA A 119 15.87 1.21 11.13
C ALA A 119 17.30 0.86 11.63
N GLY A 120 17.64 -0.43 11.68
CA GLY A 120 18.98 -0.88 12.04
C GLY A 120 20.06 -0.38 11.08
N MET A 121 19.82 -0.43 9.76
CA MET A 121 20.76 0.07 8.74
C MET A 121 20.92 1.60 8.79
N LEU A 122 19.91 2.34 9.23
CA LEU A 122 19.95 3.79 9.39
C LEU A 122 20.47 4.24 10.78
N GLY A 123 20.88 3.30 11.63
CA GLY A 123 21.49 3.58 12.92
C GLY A 123 20.47 3.96 14.02
N VAL A 124 19.19 3.63 13.84
CA VAL A 124 18.18 3.84 14.89
C VAL A 124 18.31 2.72 15.92
N THR A 125 18.92 3.05 17.05
CA THR A 125 19.15 2.11 18.17
C THR A 125 18.04 2.16 19.23
N GLU A 126 17.26 3.22 19.26
CA GLU A 126 16.23 3.47 20.26
C GLU A 126 14.80 3.26 19.69
N MET A 127 14.53 2.06 19.23
CA MET A 127 13.13 1.60 19.23
C MET A 127 12.82 1.20 20.67
N SER A 128 11.68 1.65 21.23
CA SER A 128 11.33 1.30 22.62
C SER A 128 11.45 -0.22 22.83
N THR A 129 12.03 -0.63 23.95
CA THR A 129 12.32 -2.05 24.28
C THR A 129 11.07 -2.95 24.22
N ASP A 130 9.88 -2.36 24.29
CA ASP A 130 8.60 -3.06 24.24
C ASP A 130 8.10 -3.32 22.82
N ILE A 131 8.73 -2.73 21.80
CA ILE A 131 8.31 -2.87 20.40
C ILE A 131 9.18 -3.93 19.71
N THR A 132 8.58 -5.06 19.42
CA THR A 132 9.24 -6.18 18.72
C THR A 132 8.65 -6.39 17.34
N MET A 133 9.48 -6.87 16.41
CA MET A 133 9.03 -7.25 15.07
C MET A 133 7.86 -8.23 15.11
N THR A 134 7.93 -9.24 16.00
CA THR A 134 6.86 -10.23 16.20
C THR A 134 5.59 -9.58 16.75
N GLY A 135 5.71 -8.64 17.69
CA GLY A 135 4.58 -7.92 18.25
C GLY A 135 3.83 -7.09 17.18
N ILE A 136 4.56 -6.40 16.31
CA ILE A 136 3.97 -5.67 15.17
C ILE A 136 3.32 -6.65 14.18
N ALA A 137 3.99 -7.77 13.86
CA ALA A 137 3.43 -8.79 12.96
C ALA A 137 2.10 -9.36 13.51
N LEU A 138 2.01 -9.64 14.82
CA LEU A 138 0.78 -10.11 15.45
C LEU A 138 -0.35 -9.06 15.40
N LYS A 139 -0.05 -7.79 15.68
CA LYS A 139 -1.03 -6.70 15.56
C LYS A 139 -1.51 -6.56 14.12
N MET A 140 -0.60 -6.65 13.13
CA MET A 140 -0.97 -6.64 11.71
C MET A 140 -1.83 -7.85 11.34
N ALA A 141 -1.50 -9.05 11.83
CA ALA A 141 -2.32 -10.25 11.60
C ALA A 141 -3.76 -10.05 12.10
N LEU A 142 -3.94 -9.45 13.27
CA LEU A 142 -5.26 -9.17 13.82
C LEU A 142 -6.04 -8.13 13.03
N VAL A 143 -5.39 -7.04 12.60
CA VAL A 143 -6.07 -5.90 11.96
C VAL A 143 -6.19 -6.08 10.43
N VAL A 144 -5.34 -6.90 9.81
CA VAL A 144 -5.36 -7.18 8.37
C VAL A 144 -5.98 -8.54 8.07
N THR A 145 -5.38 -9.62 8.57
CA THR A 145 -5.77 -10.99 8.16
C THR A 145 -7.13 -11.39 8.69
N VAL A 146 -7.41 -11.13 9.96
CA VAL A 146 -8.69 -11.53 10.58
C VAL A 146 -9.88 -10.88 9.85
N PRO A 147 -9.91 -9.55 9.61
CA PRO A 147 -11.00 -8.94 8.85
C PRO A 147 -11.10 -9.44 7.41
N VAL A 148 -9.97 -9.67 6.71
CA VAL A 148 -9.98 -10.25 5.35
C VAL A 148 -10.63 -11.63 5.36
N ILE A 149 -10.24 -12.51 6.28
CA ILE A 149 -10.83 -13.86 6.39
C ILE A 149 -12.32 -13.77 6.70
N ILE A 150 -12.73 -12.92 7.64
CA ILE A 150 -14.15 -12.70 7.96
C ILE A 150 -14.93 -12.25 6.72
N GLY A 151 -14.39 -11.28 5.96
CA GLY A 151 -15.00 -10.81 4.72
C GLY A 151 -15.14 -11.92 3.68
N MET A 152 -14.11 -12.74 3.48
CA MET A 152 -14.16 -13.90 2.57
C MET A 152 -15.19 -14.94 3.00
N VAL A 153 -15.29 -15.22 4.31
CA VAL A 153 -16.26 -16.16 4.87
C VAL A 153 -17.68 -15.62 4.64
N ILE A 154 -17.95 -14.36 4.94
CA ILE A 154 -19.24 -13.71 4.67
C ILE A 154 -19.60 -13.81 3.19
N ARG A 155 -18.65 -13.52 2.29
CA ARG A 155 -18.86 -13.68 0.85
C ARG A 155 -19.19 -15.12 0.47
N GLY A 156 -18.51 -16.11 1.06
CA GLY A 156 -18.77 -17.53 0.80
C GLY A 156 -20.20 -17.94 1.12
N PHE A 157 -20.78 -17.39 2.18
CA PHE A 157 -22.17 -17.65 2.56
C PHE A 157 -23.22 -16.81 1.80
N ALA A 158 -22.84 -15.63 1.34
CA ALA A 158 -23.74 -14.66 0.72
C ALA A 158 -23.24 -14.17 -0.66
N GLU A 159 -22.68 -15.07 -1.48
CA GLU A 159 -21.99 -14.71 -2.73
C GLU A 159 -22.84 -13.87 -3.66
N ASN A 160 -24.10 -14.26 -3.91
CA ASN A 160 -25.03 -13.53 -4.80
C ASN A 160 -25.32 -12.12 -4.28
N PHE A 161 -25.56 -11.98 -2.97
CA PHE A 161 -25.84 -10.69 -2.35
C PHE A 161 -24.62 -9.76 -2.40
N ILE A 162 -23.44 -10.26 -2.02
CA ILE A 162 -22.20 -9.46 -2.03
C ILE A 162 -21.81 -9.08 -3.46
N SER A 163 -21.87 -10.03 -4.41
CA SER A 163 -21.51 -9.75 -5.80
C SER A 163 -22.44 -8.72 -6.43
N SER A 164 -23.73 -8.75 -6.13
CA SER A 164 -24.69 -7.75 -6.60
C SER A 164 -24.46 -6.36 -5.99
N ASN A 165 -23.87 -6.30 -4.79
CA ASN A 165 -23.61 -5.06 -4.04
C ASN A 165 -22.13 -4.67 -3.98
N ILE A 166 -21.26 -5.30 -4.76
CA ILE A 166 -19.81 -5.09 -4.70
C ILE A 166 -19.41 -3.62 -4.93
N ASN A 167 -20.16 -2.89 -5.74
CA ASN A 167 -19.92 -1.47 -5.95
C ASN A 167 -20.17 -0.63 -4.68
N ILE A 168 -21.15 -1.05 -3.86
CA ILE A 168 -21.41 -0.39 -2.56
C ILE A 168 -20.26 -0.68 -1.61
N VAL A 169 -19.80 -1.94 -1.52
CA VAL A 169 -18.65 -2.34 -0.72
C VAL A 169 -17.42 -1.50 -1.10
N ASN A 170 -17.10 -1.43 -2.40
CA ASN A 170 -15.95 -0.68 -2.88
C ASN A 170 -16.05 0.84 -2.60
N ARG A 171 -17.24 1.42 -2.76
CA ARG A 171 -17.50 2.84 -2.45
C ARG A 171 -17.35 3.11 -0.95
N THR A 172 -17.89 2.24 -0.10
CA THR A 172 -17.77 2.36 1.37
C THR A 172 -16.32 2.24 1.81
N THR A 173 -15.58 1.28 1.28
CA THR A 173 -14.14 1.11 1.54
C THR A 173 -13.33 2.34 1.12
N SER A 174 -13.62 2.89 -0.07
CA SER A 174 -12.97 4.12 -0.54
C SER A 174 -13.33 5.34 0.32
N LEU A 175 -14.59 5.45 0.76
CA LEU A 175 -15.00 6.52 1.66
C LEU A 175 -14.33 6.41 3.03
N LEU A 176 -14.23 5.22 3.60
CA LEU A 176 -13.50 4.99 4.85
C LEU A 176 -12.03 5.39 4.72
N PHE A 177 -11.39 5.05 3.59
CA PHE A 177 -10.03 5.51 3.30
C PHE A 177 -9.95 7.04 3.30
N VAL A 178 -10.84 7.73 2.59
CA VAL A 178 -10.87 9.21 2.56
C VAL A 178 -11.09 9.80 3.95
N ILE A 179 -11.97 9.20 4.78
CA ILE A 179 -12.23 9.65 6.14
C ILE A 179 -10.97 9.52 7.01
N VAL A 180 -10.28 8.38 6.96
CA VAL A 180 -9.04 8.16 7.73
C VAL A 180 -7.98 9.18 7.33
N PHE A 181 -7.78 9.40 6.03
CA PHE A 181 -6.81 10.39 5.55
C PHE A 181 -7.22 11.82 5.86
N ALA A 182 -8.50 12.18 5.70
CA ALA A 182 -8.99 13.50 6.06
C ALA A 182 -8.78 13.80 7.56
N ALA A 183 -8.98 12.81 8.43
CA ALA A 183 -8.72 12.96 9.86
C ALA A 183 -7.24 13.30 10.13
N ILE A 184 -6.30 12.62 9.46
CA ILE A 184 -4.87 12.90 9.57
C ILE A 184 -4.55 14.32 9.08
N TRP A 185 -5.07 14.71 7.92
CA TRP A 185 -4.83 16.02 7.33
C TRP A 185 -5.44 17.16 8.14
N ILE A 186 -6.61 16.95 8.75
CA ILE A 186 -7.25 17.94 9.63
C ILE A 186 -6.46 18.11 10.93
N GLU A 187 -5.97 17.01 11.51
CA GLU A 187 -5.16 17.03 12.73
C GLU A 187 -3.83 17.76 12.51
N GLU A 188 -3.21 17.58 11.34
CA GLU A 188 -1.89 18.10 10.98
C GLU A 188 -1.93 19.32 10.04
N ARG A 189 -3.07 19.97 9.88
CA ARG A 189 -3.29 21.05 8.88
C ARG A 189 -2.26 22.19 8.93
N GLU A 190 -1.73 22.49 10.12
CA GLU A 190 -0.76 23.57 10.31
C GLU A 190 0.64 23.21 9.77
N ASN A 191 0.93 21.91 9.69
CA ASN A 191 2.23 21.38 9.29
C ASN A 191 2.28 20.87 7.83
N ILE A 192 1.13 20.81 7.14
CA ILE A 192 1.00 20.19 5.80
C ILE A 192 2.06 20.70 4.81
N PHE A 193 2.24 22.03 4.73
CA PHE A 193 3.21 22.63 3.78
C PHE A 193 4.64 22.26 4.14
N ASN A 194 4.99 22.24 5.43
CA ASN A 194 6.31 21.81 5.90
C ASN A 194 6.54 20.33 5.57
N TYR A 195 5.52 19.49 5.71
CA TYR A 195 5.58 18.07 5.42
C TYR A 195 5.76 17.80 3.93
N LEU A 196 5.01 18.51 3.09
CA LEU A 196 5.20 18.43 1.64
C LEU A 196 6.58 18.96 1.21
N ALA A 197 7.09 19.99 1.87
CA ALA A 197 8.43 20.48 1.58
C ALA A 197 9.53 19.48 1.97
N GLN A 198 9.38 18.74 3.07
CA GLN A 198 10.37 17.79 3.56
C GLN A 198 10.32 16.44 2.84
N ALA A 199 9.13 15.89 2.62
CA ALA A 199 8.93 14.56 2.06
C ALA A 199 8.47 14.54 0.60
N GLY A 200 7.87 15.63 0.12
CA GLY A 200 7.17 15.67 -1.16
C GLY A 200 8.02 15.26 -2.36
N ILE A 201 9.27 15.75 -2.43
CA ILE A 201 10.20 15.39 -3.52
C ILE A 201 10.54 13.90 -3.45
N ALA A 202 10.86 13.38 -2.26
CA ALA A 202 11.25 12.00 -2.08
C ALA A 202 10.10 11.04 -2.47
N VAL A 203 8.88 11.30 -2.03
CA VAL A 203 7.71 10.47 -2.35
C VAL A 203 7.31 10.58 -3.82
N LEU A 204 7.41 11.78 -4.42
CA LEU A 204 7.14 11.99 -5.84
C LEU A 204 8.12 11.21 -6.72
N VAL A 205 9.41 11.32 -6.41
CA VAL A 205 10.47 10.61 -7.13
C VAL A 205 10.31 9.10 -6.96
N LEU A 206 10.08 8.62 -5.73
CA LEU A 206 9.85 7.20 -5.47
C LEU A 206 8.68 6.67 -6.29
N ASN A 207 7.55 7.36 -6.25
CA ASN A 207 6.34 6.95 -6.95
C ASN A 207 6.53 6.87 -8.47
N ILE A 208 7.05 7.94 -9.09
CA ILE A 208 7.28 8.01 -10.54
C ILE A 208 8.31 6.96 -10.98
N VAL A 209 9.45 6.88 -10.27
CA VAL A 209 10.51 5.93 -10.60
C VAL A 209 9.99 4.51 -10.53
N MET A 210 9.23 4.17 -9.47
CA MET A 210 8.71 2.82 -9.32
C MET A 210 7.65 2.47 -10.36
N MET A 211 6.74 3.39 -10.70
CA MET A 211 5.78 3.15 -11.78
C MET A 211 6.48 2.90 -13.12
N ILE A 212 7.50 3.68 -13.44
CA ILE A 212 8.29 3.54 -14.67
C ILE A 212 9.09 2.23 -14.66
N LEU A 213 9.84 1.96 -13.60
CA LEU A 213 10.63 0.73 -13.49
C LEU A 213 9.74 -0.52 -13.58
N ALA A 214 8.66 -0.56 -12.82
CA ALA A 214 7.73 -1.68 -12.84
C ALA A 214 7.08 -1.87 -14.23
N PHE A 215 6.76 -0.78 -14.93
CA PHE A 215 6.24 -0.85 -16.29
C PHE A 215 7.26 -1.45 -17.25
N TYR A 216 8.53 -1.03 -17.22
CA TYR A 216 9.55 -1.54 -18.14
C TYR A 216 9.99 -2.97 -17.77
N ILE A 217 10.06 -3.33 -16.49
CA ILE A 217 10.30 -4.71 -16.07
C ILE A 217 9.15 -5.61 -16.55
N ALA A 218 7.92 -5.19 -16.35
CA ALA A 218 6.77 -5.92 -16.87
C ALA A 218 6.73 -5.95 -18.40
N LYS A 219 7.20 -4.90 -19.09
CA LYS A 219 7.37 -4.91 -20.56
C LYS A 219 8.35 -5.98 -21.03
N ALA A 220 9.40 -6.23 -20.28
CA ALA A 220 10.41 -7.23 -20.61
C ALA A 220 9.95 -8.65 -20.27
N PHE A 221 9.20 -8.84 -19.19
CA PHE A 221 8.98 -10.16 -18.62
C PHE A 221 7.51 -10.58 -18.52
N ALA A 222 6.52 -9.65 -18.44
CA ALA A 222 5.11 -9.98 -18.32
C ALA A 222 4.47 -10.42 -19.65
N THR A 223 3.33 -11.12 -19.55
CA THR A 223 2.67 -11.77 -20.69
C THR A 223 1.96 -10.80 -21.64
N GLY A 224 1.56 -9.60 -21.17
CA GLY A 224 0.82 -8.68 -22.03
C GLY A 224 0.78 -7.22 -21.54
N VAL A 225 0.12 -6.38 -22.34
CA VAL A 225 0.01 -4.93 -22.05
C VAL A 225 -0.86 -4.67 -20.82
N ALA A 226 -1.96 -5.43 -20.65
CA ALA A 226 -2.84 -5.30 -19.49
C ALA A 226 -2.10 -5.61 -18.16
N GLN A 227 -1.22 -6.62 -18.17
CA GLN A 227 -0.39 -6.98 -17.02
C GLN A 227 0.65 -5.90 -16.69
N ARG A 228 1.27 -5.29 -17.69
CA ARG A 228 2.23 -4.18 -17.50
C ARG A 228 1.58 -2.99 -16.83
N LYS A 229 0.39 -2.61 -17.30
CA LYS A 229 -0.42 -1.52 -16.72
C LYS A 229 -0.76 -1.82 -15.26
N CYS A 230 -1.20 -3.05 -14.98
CA CYS A 230 -1.52 -3.52 -13.64
C CYS A 230 -0.30 -3.45 -12.71
N ILE A 231 0.82 -4.08 -13.07
CA ILE A 231 2.03 -4.16 -12.24
C ILE A 231 2.58 -2.77 -11.93
N SER A 232 2.59 -1.88 -12.93
CA SER A 232 3.02 -0.50 -12.74
C SER A 232 2.15 0.27 -11.74
N LEU A 233 0.82 0.15 -11.86
CA LEU A 233 -0.13 0.81 -10.95
C LEU A 233 -0.07 0.21 -9.54
N GLU A 234 0.06 -1.10 -9.39
CA GLU A 234 0.23 -1.75 -8.09
C GLU A 234 1.49 -1.26 -7.36
N CYS A 235 2.60 -1.06 -8.08
CA CYS A 235 3.83 -0.52 -7.51
C CYS A 235 3.77 0.98 -7.22
N GLY A 236 2.83 1.71 -7.83
CA GLY A 236 2.63 3.15 -7.59
C GLY A 236 1.59 3.46 -6.51
N LEU A 237 0.65 2.55 -6.24
CA LEU A 237 -0.53 2.80 -5.40
C LEU A 237 -0.47 1.95 -4.13
N GLN A 238 0.14 2.48 -3.09
CA GLN A 238 0.41 1.77 -1.85
C GLN A 238 -0.76 1.87 -0.85
N ASN A 239 -0.83 0.92 0.08
CA ASN A 239 -1.80 0.91 1.18
C ASN A 239 -1.37 1.89 2.29
N GLY A 240 -1.70 3.18 2.08
CA GLY A 240 -1.37 4.22 3.03
C GLY A 240 -2.00 4.02 4.41
N THR A 241 -3.21 3.45 4.50
CA THR A 241 -3.85 3.20 5.81
C THR A 241 -3.07 2.18 6.63
N LEU A 242 -2.56 1.13 5.98
CA LEU A 242 -1.68 0.16 6.63
C LEU A 242 -0.35 0.81 7.04
N ALA A 243 0.22 1.64 6.19
CA ALA A 243 1.47 2.35 6.51
C ALA A 243 1.29 3.27 7.72
N VAL A 244 0.20 4.05 7.79
CA VAL A 244 -0.14 4.86 8.98
C VAL A 244 -0.31 3.98 10.21
N PHE A 245 -1.06 2.89 10.11
CA PHE A 245 -1.22 1.96 11.23
C PHE A 245 0.14 1.45 11.75
N VAL A 246 1.03 1.00 10.86
CA VAL A 246 2.36 0.51 11.25
C VAL A 246 3.18 1.61 11.90
N ALA A 247 3.18 2.83 11.33
CA ALA A 247 3.89 3.97 11.91
C ALA A 247 3.41 4.27 13.32
N THR A 248 2.09 4.28 13.58
CA THR A 248 1.50 4.51 14.90
C THR A 248 1.79 3.41 15.91
N GLN A 249 2.11 2.20 15.46
CA GLN A 249 2.45 1.09 16.36
C GLN A 249 3.93 1.08 16.76
N ILE A 250 4.79 1.73 15.98
CA ILE A 250 6.25 1.70 16.17
C ILE A 250 6.75 3.04 16.75
N PHE A 251 6.18 4.16 16.30
CA PHE A 251 6.66 5.49 16.62
C PHE A 251 5.57 6.36 17.26
N ASN A 252 5.97 7.17 18.24
CA ASN A 252 5.08 8.12 18.92
C ASN A 252 5.07 9.53 18.27
N ASP A 253 5.89 9.74 17.22
CA ASP A 253 6.00 11.01 16.53
C ASP A 253 5.29 10.98 15.18
N VAL A 254 4.54 12.02 14.88
CA VAL A 254 3.81 12.22 13.62
C VAL A 254 4.78 12.32 12.43
N ALA A 255 6.01 12.77 12.65
CA ALA A 255 7.03 12.92 11.62
C ALA A 255 7.21 11.63 10.79
N TYR A 256 7.07 10.45 11.41
CA TYR A 256 7.14 9.15 10.70
C TYR A 256 5.95 8.87 9.80
N MET A 257 4.83 9.58 9.94
CA MET A 257 3.64 9.42 9.09
C MET A 257 3.63 10.40 7.90
N ILE A 258 4.47 11.44 7.95
CA ILE A 258 4.55 12.49 6.93
C ILE A 258 4.72 11.93 5.52
N PRO A 259 5.70 11.02 5.24
CA PRO A 259 5.87 10.47 3.91
C PRO A 259 4.65 9.71 3.42
N THR A 260 3.95 9.00 4.31
CA THR A 260 2.72 8.29 3.96
C THR A 260 1.60 9.26 3.57
N ALA A 261 1.43 10.35 4.33
CA ALA A 261 0.42 11.37 4.04
C ALA A 261 0.72 12.08 2.70
N ALA A 262 1.99 12.45 2.46
CA ALA A 262 2.42 13.04 1.20
C ALA A 262 2.24 12.06 0.02
N TYR A 263 2.61 10.78 0.22
CA TYR A 263 2.48 9.75 -0.80
C TYR A 263 1.03 9.53 -1.22
N ALA A 264 0.10 9.57 -0.29
CA ALA A 264 -1.33 9.42 -0.55
C ALA A 264 -1.89 10.49 -1.50
N LEU A 265 -1.35 11.71 -1.49
CA LEU A 265 -1.72 12.75 -2.46
C LEU A 265 -1.05 12.51 -3.81
N VAL A 266 0.26 12.24 -3.78
CA VAL A 266 1.08 12.06 -4.99
C VAL A 266 0.60 10.88 -5.82
N MET A 267 0.34 9.73 -5.19
CA MET A 267 0.03 8.49 -5.90
C MET A 267 -1.25 8.56 -6.76
N TYR A 268 -2.25 9.34 -6.35
CA TYR A 268 -3.45 9.51 -7.18
C TYR A 268 -3.21 10.44 -8.36
N ILE A 269 -2.51 11.56 -8.15
CA ILE A 269 -2.19 12.50 -9.22
C ILE A 269 -1.35 11.79 -10.30
N THR A 270 -0.28 11.14 -9.90
CA THR A 270 0.62 10.41 -10.81
C THR A 270 -0.07 9.22 -11.46
N GLY A 271 -0.91 8.49 -10.71
CA GLY A 271 -1.71 7.39 -11.24
C GLY A 271 -2.67 7.82 -12.34
N PHE A 272 -3.41 8.92 -12.17
CA PHE A 272 -4.28 9.46 -13.21
C PHE A 272 -3.51 9.98 -14.42
N ILE A 273 -2.37 10.66 -14.22
CA ILE A 273 -1.48 11.08 -15.31
C ILE A 273 -0.98 9.87 -16.09
N PHE A 274 -0.54 8.83 -15.39
CA PHE A 274 -0.06 7.59 -15.99
C PHE A 274 -1.14 6.90 -16.84
N ILE A 275 -2.37 6.78 -16.30
CA ILE A 275 -3.52 6.23 -17.04
C ILE A 275 -3.80 7.04 -18.31
N TYR A 276 -3.78 8.37 -18.21
CA TYR A 276 -3.98 9.24 -19.36
C TYR A 276 -2.94 9.04 -20.46
N ILE A 277 -1.66 8.92 -20.07
CA ILE A 277 -0.56 8.67 -21.03
C ILE A 277 -0.74 7.30 -21.69
N LEU A 278 -1.05 6.25 -20.93
CA LEU A 278 -1.20 4.89 -21.45
C LEU A 278 -2.40 4.73 -22.39
N ARG A 279 -3.50 5.47 -22.15
CA ARG A 279 -4.67 5.43 -23.05
C ARG A 279 -4.43 6.12 -24.38
N ARG A 280 -3.48 7.04 -24.45
CA ARG A 280 -3.09 7.71 -25.71
C ARG A 280 -2.09 6.92 -26.54
N SER A 281 -1.35 6.01 -25.94
CA SER A 281 -0.32 5.20 -26.59
C SER A 281 -0.78 3.78 -26.94
N SER A 282 -2.02 3.47 -26.69
CA SER A 282 -2.73 2.27 -27.15
C SER A 282 -3.58 2.62 -28.33
#